data_24df58cfe7777d326506cdde81001471
#
_entry.id   24df58cfe7777d326506cdde81001471
#
_cell.length_a   1.000
_cell.length_b   1.000
_cell.length_c   1.000
_cell.angle_alpha   90.00
_cell.angle_beta   90.00
_cell.angle_gamma   90.00
#
_symmetry.space_group_name_H-M   'P 1'
#
loop_
_entity.id
_entity.type
_entity.pdbx_description
1 polymer ?
#
loop_
_entity_poly.entity_id
_entity_poly.type
_entity_poly.pdbx_seq_one_letter_code
_entity_poly.pdbx_strand_id
1 'polypeptide(L)'
;MASNKDFYEILGVSKSADEKEIKKAYRKMAMKYHPDKNPDDKEAEEKFKEVNEAYEILSDPEKRRMYDQYGADAFNGQGGFGGAGGFGGAGGFEDIFDMFGDVFGGGRGFGGFGGFSGSSRRGPRRGDDIRQSITLDFLDAVFGKKVSIKVTRNEECDVCHGTGAKPGTSKKTCQTCNGSGVVRDVKNTPFGNIATQRECPTCHGTGEEIESPCTNCHGKGYVRKTKTVEVDIPAGIDDGQAIRLAGQGEYGELGGPRGDLILIINVRDHKMFQRDGFDIYMNMPISFVQAALGDDIQVPTVDGDVKYSIPEGTQTGTVFRLKGKGVQKINSQGRGDQYVKVNVEVPKKLTDKQVSLLKEFAKETGEAVTGNRKTFGQKIEDFFTK
;
A
#
# COMPACT_ATOMS: atom_id res chain seq x y z
N MET A 1 -17.38 41.36 -6.89
CA MET A 1 -17.70 41.82 -8.26
C MET A 1 -17.04 40.82 -9.19
N ALA A 2 -17.81 39.94 -9.83
CA ALA A 2 -17.28 38.95 -10.74
C ALA A 2 -16.70 39.67 -11.96
N SER A 3 -15.42 39.49 -12.21
CA SER A 3 -14.71 40.03 -13.36
C SER A 3 -15.24 39.35 -14.61
N ASN A 4 -15.92 40.08 -15.47
CA ASN A 4 -16.44 39.62 -16.78
C ASN A 4 -15.29 39.55 -17.81
N LYS A 5 -14.19 38.86 -17.45
CA LYS A 5 -13.04 38.64 -18.30
C LYS A 5 -13.26 37.43 -19.18
N ASP A 6 -12.94 37.60 -20.49
CA ASP A 6 -12.97 36.51 -21.46
C ASP A 6 -11.95 35.43 -21.11
N PHE A 7 -12.36 34.16 -21.00
CA PHE A 7 -11.47 33.03 -20.66
C PHE A 7 -10.27 32.89 -21.62
N TYR A 8 -10.41 33.27 -22.86
CA TYR A 8 -9.31 33.33 -23.79
C TYR A 8 -8.29 34.42 -23.44
N GLU A 9 -8.74 35.59 -22.94
CA GLU A 9 -7.88 36.63 -22.43
C GLU A 9 -7.14 36.25 -21.15
N ILE A 10 -7.82 35.53 -20.26
CA ILE A 10 -7.20 35.04 -19.02
C ILE A 10 -6.03 34.09 -19.33
N LEU A 11 -6.19 33.19 -20.30
CA LEU A 11 -5.11 32.31 -20.75
C LEU A 11 -4.12 33.00 -21.70
N GLY A 12 -4.46 34.18 -22.24
CA GLY A 12 -3.64 34.90 -23.19
C GLY A 12 -3.53 34.22 -24.56
N VAL A 13 -4.62 33.59 -25.00
CA VAL A 13 -4.72 32.90 -26.29
C VAL A 13 -5.82 33.49 -27.17
N SER A 14 -5.76 33.26 -28.49
CA SER A 14 -6.80 33.65 -29.42
C SER A 14 -8.04 32.75 -29.29
N LYS A 15 -9.24 33.27 -29.68
CA LYS A 15 -10.47 32.46 -29.75
C LYS A 15 -10.36 31.31 -30.75
N SER A 16 -9.43 31.38 -31.71
CA SER A 16 -9.13 30.32 -32.67
C SER A 16 -8.05 29.35 -32.22
N ALA A 17 -7.52 29.49 -31.00
CA ALA A 17 -6.45 28.63 -30.46
C ALA A 17 -6.86 27.15 -30.43
N ASP A 18 -5.94 26.28 -30.79
CA ASP A 18 -6.15 24.84 -30.72
C ASP A 18 -5.98 24.32 -29.26
N GLU A 19 -6.38 23.08 -29.02
CA GLU A 19 -6.30 22.45 -27.70
C GLU A 19 -4.86 22.42 -27.16
N LYS A 20 -3.86 22.26 -28.05
CA LYS A 20 -2.46 22.22 -27.66
C LYS A 20 -1.95 23.60 -27.23
N GLU A 21 -2.41 24.64 -27.90
CA GLU A 21 -2.08 26.02 -27.56
C GLU A 21 -2.72 26.42 -26.21
N ILE A 22 -3.99 26.07 -26.00
CA ILE A 22 -4.70 26.29 -24.73
C ILE A 22 -3.96 25.60 -23.59
N LYS A 23 -3.58 24.32 -23.76
CA LYS A 23 -2.86 23.54 -22.75
C LYS A 23 -1.46 24.10 -22.45
N LYS A 24 -0.77 24.60 -23.46
CA LYS A 24 0.55 25.23 -23.33
C LYS A 24 0.45 26.57 -22.59
N ALA A 25 -0.55 27.36 -22.88
CA ALA A 25 -0.80 28.64 -22.23
C ALA A 25 -1.17 28.45 -20.75
N TYR A 26 -2.07 27.49 -20.47
CA TYR A 26 -2.42 27.11 -19.11
C TYR A 26 -1.20 26.73 -18.28
N ARG A 27 -0.35 25.82 -18.77
CA ARG A 27 0.86 25.42 -18.05
C ARG A 27 1.78 26.61 -17.73
N LYS A 28 1.93 27.54 -18.67
CA LYS A 28 2.76 28.73 -18.47
C LYS A 28 2.19 29.64 -17.38
N MET A 29 0.86 29.87 -17.41
CA MET A 29 0.19 30.73 -16.43
C MET A 29 0.08 30.07 -15.05
N ALA A 30 -0.21 28.78 -14.98
CA ALA A 30 -0.25 28.01 -13.75
C ALA A 30 1.12 27.99 -13.05
N MET A 31 2.22 27.82 -13.80
CA MET A 31 3.58 27.91 -13.22
C MET A 31 3.95 29.32 -12.77
N LYS A 32 3.40 30.36 -13.39
CA LYS A 32 3.67 31.76 -13.02
C LYS A 32 2.96 32.14 -11.74
N TYR A 33 1.73 31.72 -11.54
CA TYR A 33 0.88 32.06 -10.41
C TYR A 33 0.76 30.95 -9.37
N HIS A 34 1.64 29.92 -9.41
CA HIS A 34 1.62 28.80 -8.48
C HIS A 34 1.83 29.27 -7.03
N PRO A 35 1.04 28.77 -6.07
CA PRO A 35 1.18 29.19 -4.67
C PRO A 35 2.56 28.92 -4.09
N ASP A 36 3.25 27.84 -4.47
CA ASP A 36 4.61 27.55 -4.01
C ASP A 36 5.65 28.59 -4.48
N LYS A 37 5.37 29.31 -5.58
CA LYS A 37 6.26 30.34 -6.10
C LYS A 37 5.91 31.74 -5.65
N ASN A 38 4.67 31.94 -5.21
CA ASN A 38 4.12 33.20 -4.77
C ASN A 38 3.43 33.00 -3.40
N PRO A 39 4.18 32.60 -2.33
CA PRO A 39 3.61 32.44 -1.03
C PRO A 39 3.08 33.78 -0.53
N ASP A 40 1.87 33.78 0.04
CA ASP A 40 1.17 34.95 0.61
C ASP A 40 0.75 36.07 -0.38
N ASP A 41 0.84 35.85 -1.70
CA ASP A 41 0.36 36.80 -2.72
C ASP A 41 -1.10 36.48 -3.12
N LYS A 42 -2.04 37.21 -2.53
CA LYS A 42 -3.48 37.06 -2.81
C LYS A 42 -3.85 37.35 -4.27
N GLU A 43 -3.15 38.27 -4.92
CA GLU A 43 -3.42 38.57 -6.34
C GLU A 43 -2.97 37.40 -7.24
N ALA A 44 -1.85 36.75 -6.90
CA ALA A 44 -1.41 35.54 -7.60
C ALA A 44 -2.39 34.37 -7.37
N GLU A 45 -2.92 34.21 -6.17
CA GLU A 45 -3.94 33.20 -5.86
C GLU A 45 -5.24 33.42 -6.64
N GLU A 46 -5.73 34.66 -6.72
CA GLU A 46 -6.93 34.97 -7.50
C GLU A 46 -6.71 34.71 -9.00
N LYS A 47 -5.57 35.12 -9.55
CA LYS A 47 -5.21 34.85 -10.95
C LYS A 47 -5.03 33.36 -11.21
N PHE A 48 -4.52 32.58 -10.26
CA PHE A 48 -4.41 31.13 -10.38
C PHE A 48 -5.79 30.45 -10.46
N LYS A 49 -6.75 30.93 -9.66
CA LYS A 49 -8.15 30.46 -9.72
C LYS A 49 -8.79 30.79 -11.07
N GLU A 50 -8.66 32.04 -11.55
CA GLU A 50 -9.17 32.45 -12.87
C GLU A 50 -8.57 31.61 -14.01
N VAL A 51 -7.26 31.30 -13.97
CA VAL A 51 -6.55 30.48 -14.96
C VAL A 51 -7.05 29.04 -14.98
N ASN A 52 -7.32 28.46 -13.80
CA ASN A 52 -7.85 27.09 -13.68
C ASN A 52 -9.27 27.00 -14.23
N GLU A 53 -10.14 27.96 -13.88
CA GLU A 53 -11.51 28.05 -14.36
C GLU A 53 -11.56 28.20 -15.89
N ALA A 54 -10.75 29.10 -16.44
CA ALA A 54 -10.64 29.29 -17.89
C ALA A 54 -10.18 28.02 -18.62
N TYR A 55 -9.23 27.29 -18.07
CA TYR A 55 -8.76 26.03 -18.65
C TYR A 55 -9.81 24.93 -18.56
N GLU A 56 -10.53 24.81 -17.46
CA GLU A 56 -11.60 23.82 -17.29
C GLU A 56 -12.67 23.94 -18.37
N ILE A 57 -13.04 25.17 -18.71
CA ILE A 57 -14.07 25.44 -19.74
C ILE A 57 -13.51 25.27 -21.16
N LEU A 58 -12.33 25.79 -21.43
CA LEU A 58 -11.77 25.81 -22.77
C LEU A 58 -11.08 24.50 -23.20
N SER A 59 -10.76 23.61 -22.25
CA SER A 59 -10.15 22.31 -22.56
C SER A 59 -11.17 21.25 -23.00
N ASP A 60 -12.44 21.43 -22.68
CA ASP A 60 -13.53 20.53 -23.08
C ASP A 60 -14.22 21.09 -24.34
N PRO A 61 -14.28 20.33 -25.45
CA PRO A 61 -14.89 20.80 -26.70
C PRO A 61 -16.38 21.18 -26.57
N GLU A 62 -17.13 20.53 -25.69
CA GLU A 62 -18.55 20.82 -25.49
C GLU A 62 -18.72 22.07 -24.64
N LYS A 63 -18.01 22.18 -23.52
CA LYS A 63 -18.01 23.37 -22.66
C LYS A 63 -17.52 24.60 -23.44
N ARG A 64 -16.46 24.45 -24.23
CA ARG A 64 -15.96 25.51 -25.08
C ARG A 64 -17.02 26.02 -26.10
N ARG A 65 -17.73 25.10 -26.76
CA ARG A 65 -18.84 25.48 -27.69
C ARG A 65 -19.94 26.22 -26.97
N MET A 66 -20.32 25.77 -25.75
CA MET A 66 -21.32 26.47 -24.94
C MET A 66 -20.82 27.85 -24.51
N TYR A 67 -19.56 27.96 -24.14
CA TYR A 67 -18.94 29.25 -23.82
C TYR A 67 -18.91 30.20 -25.03
N ASP A 68 -18.54 29.68 -26.19
CA ASP A 68 -18.50 30.46 -27.45
C ASP A 68 -19.88 30.94 -27.91
N GLN A 69 -20.95 30.19 -27.58
CA GLN A 69 -22.33 30.54 -27.93
C GLN A 69 -23.04 31.45 -26.93
N TYR A 70 -22.82 31.24 -25.65
CA TYR A 70 -23.62 31.84 -24.58
C TYR A 70 -22.78 32.70 -23.60
N GLY A 71 -21.48 32.78 -23.81
CA GLY A 71 -20.58 33.54 -22.92
C GLY A 71 -20.41 32.97 -21.53
N ALA A 72 -19.73 33.71 -20.65
CA ALA A 72 -19.50 33.31 -19.25
C ALA A 72 -20.80 33.21 -18.43
N ASP A 73 -21.86 33.88 -18.85
CA ASP A 73 -23.15 33.88 -18.12
C ASP A 73 -23.84 32.51 -18.13
N ALA A 74 -23.52 31.65 -19.08
CA ALA A 74 -24.01 30.27 -19.14
C ALA A 74 -23.51 29.41 -17.97
N PHE A 75 -22.40 29.79 -17.37
CA PHE A 75 -21.76 29.08 -16.27
C PHE A 75 -21.94 29.77 -14.92
N ASN A 76 -22.37 31.04 -14.90
CA ASN A 76 -22.71 31.82 -13.72
C ASN A 76 -24.19 31.57 -13.30
N GLY A 77 -24.45 30.46 -12.63
CA GLY A 77 -25.58 30.06 -11.80
C GLY A 77 -26.98 30.74 -11.85
N GLN A 78 -27.37 31.52 -12.87
CA GLN A 78 -28.65 32.16 -12.97
C GLN A 78 -29.48 31.82 -14.22
N GLY A 79 -28.98 30.91 -15.06
CA GLY A 79 -29.64 30.45 -16.29
C GLY A 79 -29.52 28.96 -16.52
N GLY A 80 -30.27 28.15 -15.83
CA GLY A 80 -30.92 26.96 -16.41
C GLY A 80 -30.16 25.69 -16.69
N PHE A 81 -28.98 25.38 -16.10
CA PHE A 81 -28.39 24.00 -16.19
C PHE A 81 -27.81 23.51 -14.86
N GLY A 82 -28.17 24.11 -13.76
CA GLY A 82 -27.74 23.75 -12.41
C GLY A 82 -28.79 23.02 -11.61
N GLY A 83 -29.33 21.94 -12.12
CA GLY A 83 -30.28 21.09 -11.42
C GLY A 83 -29.61 19.88 -10.79
N ALA A 84 -28.79 20.04 -9.74
CA ALA A 84 -28.62 19.08 -8.64
C ALA A 84 -27.41 19.46 -7.76
N GLY A 85 -27.66 19.99 -6.57
CA GLY A 85 -26.65 20.05 -5.52
C GLY A 85 -26.12 21.46 -5.26
N GLY A 86 -26.87 22.23 -4.45
CA GLY A 86 -26.40 23.50 -3.92
C GLY A 86 -25.12 23.37 -3.15
N PHE A 87 -24.09 24.04 -3.61
CA PHE A 87 -22.87 24.32 -2.85
C PHE A 87 -22.83 25.83 -2.56
N GLY A 88 -23.66 26.24 -1.63
CA GLY A 88 -23.56 27.52 -0.95
C GLY A 88 -23.20 27.25 0.50
N GLY A 89 -21.96 27.47 0.90
CA GLY A 89 -21.54 27.41 2.31
C GLY A 89 -20.06 27.15 2.47
N ALA A 90 -19.31 28.18 2.75
CA ALA A 90 -18.04 28.26 3.48
C ALA A 90 -17.36 26.91 3.84
N GLY A 91 -16.53 26.37 2.97
CA GLY A 91 -15.62 25.28 3.24
C GLY A 91 -14.47 25.35 2.25
N GLY A 92 -13.26 25.28 2.76
CA GLY A 92 -12.04 25.66 2.05
C GLY A 92 -11.75 24.90 0.75
N PHE A 93 -11.00 25.55 -0.08
CA PHE A 93 -10.49 25.13 -1.37
C PHE A 93 -9.68 23.82 -1.36
N GLU A 94 -9.26 23.35 -0.18
CA GLU A 94 -8.55 22.07 0.03
C GLU A 94 -9.45 20.86 -0.24
N ASP A 95 -10.72 20.88 0.12
CA ASP A 95 -11.67 19.77 -0.08
C ASP A 95 -12.01 19.55 -1.57
N ILE A 96 -11.95 20.63 -2.39
CA ILE A 96 -12.16 20.53 -3.84
C ILE A 96 -10.94 19.94 -4.53
N PHE A 97 -9.75 20.21 -4.02
CA PHE A 97 -8.49 19.69 -4.59
C PHE A 97 -8.28 18.20 -4.28
N ASP A 98 -8.70 17.71 -3.11
CA ASP A 98 -8.69 16.28 -2.76
C ASP A 98 -9.71 15.50 -3.60
N MET A 99 -10.89 16.06 -3.83
CA MET A 99 -11.90 15.44 -4.69
C MET A 99 -11.48 15.43 -6.18
N PHE A 100 -10.65 16.39 -6.60
CA PHE A 100 -10.12 16.51 -7.95
C PHE A 100 -8.87 15.65 -8.17
N GLY A 101 -8.07 15.43 -7.13
CA GLY A 101 -6.89 14.56 -7.13
C GLY A 101 -7.25 13.09 -7.36
N ASP A 102 -8.33 12.63 -6.79
CA ASP A 102 -8.83 11.26 -6.93
C ASP A 102 -9.46 10.97 -8.31
N VAL A 103 -10.00 12.00 -8.96
CA VAL A 103 -10.62 11.90 -10.29
C VAL A 103 -9.60 12.04 -11.44
N PHE A 104 -8.50 12.78 -11.24
CA PHE A 104 -7.52 13.11 -12.29
C PHE A 104 -6.14 12.44 -12.12
N GLY A 105 -5.81 11.90 -10.94
CA GLY A 105 -4.49 11.31 -10.65
C GLY A 105 -4.30 9.85 -11.06
N GLY A 106 -5.34 9.14 -11.47
CA GLY A 106 -5.30 7.72 -11.85
C GLY A 106 -5.61 7.51 -13.32
N GLY A 107 -4.61 7.34 -14.14
CA GLY A 107 -4.75 7.07 -15.58
C GLY A 107 -5.62 5.87 -15.89
N ARG A 108 -6.58 6.08 -16.74
CA ARG A 108 -7.41 5.21 -17.57
C ARG A 108 -8.92 5.35 -17.36
N GLY A 109 -9.58 5.95 -18.33
CA GLY A 109 -10.98 5.71 -18.65
C GLY A 109 -11.96 6.81 -18.29
N PHE A 110 -11.84 7.96 -18.97
CA PHE A 110 -12.92 8.92 -19.07
C PHE A 110 -14.04 8.33 -19.94
N GLY A 111 -15.03 7.77 -19.28
CA GLY A 111 -16.23 7.28 -19.93
C GLY A 111 -17.32 7.02 -18.91
N GLY A 112 -18.12 8.04 -18.59
CA GLY A 112 -19.38 7.79 -17.90
C GLY A 112 -19.76 8.66 -16.71
N PHE A 113 -19.72 9.99 -16.85
CA PHE A 113 -20.53 10.85 -15.96
C PHE A 113 -21.96 10.86 -16.53
N GLY A 114 -22.69 9.80 -16.24
CA GLY A 114 -24.07 9.63 -16.62
C GLY A 114 -24.82 8.82 -15.58
N GLY A 115 -25.57 9.52 -14.70
CA GLY A 115 -26.69 8.93 -14.00
C GLY A 115 -26.39 8.32 -12.63
N PHE A 116 -26.61 9.10 -11.61
CA PHE A 116 -27.13 8.61 -10.33
C PHE A 116 -28.52 7.98 -10.58
N SER A 117 -28.57 6.94 -11.39
CA SER A 117 -29.68 6.02 -11.43
C SER A 117 -29.21 4.78 -10.67
N GLY A 118 -29.70 4.61 -9.46
CA GLY A 118 -29.59 3.39 -8.69
C GLY A 118 -30.26 2.21 -9.38
N SER A 119 -29.80 1.86 -10.58
CA SER A 119 -30.12 0.57 -11.16
C SER A 119 -29.17 -0.42 -10.50
N SER A 120 -29.68 -1.27 -9.64
CA SER A 120 -29.03 -2.50 -9.20
C SER A 120 -28.43 -3.18 -10.44
N ARG A 121 -27.11 -3.08 -10.62
CA ARG A 121 -26.41 -3.69 -11.75
C ARG A 121 -26.64 -5.20 -11.69
N ARG A 122 -27.54 -5.70 -12.52
CA ARG A 122 -27.87 -7.11 -12.70
C ARG A 122 -26.82 -7.81 -13.56
N GLY A 123 -25.56 -7.55 -13.34
CA GLY A 123 -24.47 -8.18 -14.08
C GLY A 123 -23.65 -9.10 -13.20
N PRO A 124 -22.82 -9.93 -13.81
CA PRO A 124 -21.81 -10.71 -13.10
C PRO A 124 -21.00 -9.80 -12.18
N ARG A 125 -20.90 -10.15 -10.90
CA ARG A 125 -20.11 -9.40 -9.91
C ARG A 125 -18.86 -10.17 -9.59
N ARG A 126 -17.73 -9.48 -9.61
CA ARG A 126 -16.47 -10.06 -9.16
C ARG A 126 -16.56 -10.37 -7.67
N GLY A 127 -16.03 -11.52 -7.25
CA GLY A 127 -15.92 -11.91 -5.85
C GLY A 127 -14.91 -10.99 -5.11
N ASP A 128 -15.08 -10.94 -3.81
CA ASP A 128 -14.22 -10.13 -2.94
C ASP A 128 -12.81 -10.72 -2.87
N ASP A 129 -11.83 -9.84 -2.66
CA ASP A 129 -10.45 -10.24 -2.43
C ASP A 129 -10.28 -10.71 -0.98
N ILE A 130 -9.58 -11.83 -0.80
CA ILE A 130 -9.25 -12.38 0.53
C ILE A 130 -7.88 -11.89 0.91
N ARG A 131 -7.74 -11.39 2.14
CA ARG A 131 -6.44 -11.03 2.74
C ARG A 131 -6.07 -12.04 3.81
N GLN A 132 -4.87 -12.60 3.71
CA GLN A 132 -4.33 -13.52 4.68
C GLN A 132 -2.87 -13.18 4.94
N SER A 133 -2.41 -13.31 6.19
CA SER A 133 -1.00 -13.15 6.54
C SER A 133 -0.36 -14.50 6.83
N ILE A 134 0.91 -14.63 6.47
CA ILE A 134 1.75 -15.75 6.87
C ILE A 134 3.03 -15.23 7.49
N THR A 135 3.61 -16.02 8.40
CA THR A 135 4.87 -15.70 9.02
C THR A 135 5.94 -16.65 8.50
N LEU A 136 7.03 -16.09 8.00
CA LEU A 136 8.20 -16.81 7.49
C LEU A 136 9.38 -16.62 8.44
N ASP A 137 10.27 -17.59 8.46
CA ASP A 137 11.57 -17.41 9.08
C ASP A 137 12.47 -16.56 8.16
N PHE A 138 13.41 -15.85 8.74
CA PHE A 138 14.31 -14.95 8.03
C PHE A 138 15.00 -15.62 6.82
N LEU A 139 15.54 -16.82 6.99
CA LEU A 139 16.20 -17.55 5.91
C LEU A 139 15.23 -17.99 4.81
N ASP A 140 14.00 -18.34 5.16
CA ASP A 140 12.95 -18.65 4.18
C ASP A 140 12.62 -17.43 3.29
N ALA A 141 12.61 -16.23 3.87
CA ALA A 141 12.42 -14.99 3.13
C ALA A 141 13.63 -14.63 2.25
N VAL A 142 14.84 -14.93 2.70
CA VAL A 142 16.08 -14.68 1.93
C VAL A 142 16.18 -15.60 0.71
N PHE A 143 15.89 -16.89 0.86
CA PHE A 143 16.07 -17.89 -0.19
C PHE A 143 14.81 -18.19 -1.00
N GLY A 144 13.65 -17.75 -0.53
CA GLY A 144 12.38 -18.14 -1.07
C GLY A 144 11.94 -19.54 -0.60
N LYS A 145 10.65 -19.79 -0.63
CA LYS A 145 10.07 -21.06 -0.18
C LYS A 145 8.73 -21.33 -0.83
N LYS A 146 8.45 -22.59 -1.12
CA LYS A 146 7.10 -23.03 -1.47
C LYS A 146 6.32 -23.33 -0.20
N VAL A 147 5.17 -22.70 -0.05
CA VAL A 147 4.31 -22.83 1.13
C VAL A 147 2.91 -23.22 0.71
N SER A 148 2.33 -24.19 1.41
CA SER A 148 0.94 -24.58 1.24
C SER A 148 0.08 -23.91 2.31
N ILE A 149 -0.85 -23.06 1.89
CA ILE A 149 -1.75 -22.32 2.77
C ILE A 149 -3.18 -22.85 2.64
N LYS A 150 -3.90 -22.89 3.76
CA LYS A 150 -5.32 -23.24 3.77
C LYS A 150 -6.14 -21.95 3.68
N VAL A 151 -6.96 -21.86 2.64
CA VAL A 151 -7.86 -20.72 2.42
C VAL A 151 -9.29 -21.22 2.49
N THR A 152 -10.07 -20.62 3.39
CA THR A 152 -11.51 -20.93 3.50
C THR A 152 -12.28 -19.85 2.76
N ARG A 153 -12.98 -20.25 1.70
CA ARG A 153 -13.69 -19.34 0.81
C ARG A 153 -14.97 -19.97 0.26
N ASN A 154 -15.80 -19.14 -0.32
CA ASN A 154 -16.96 -19.61 -1.07
C ASN A 154 -16.51 -20.18 -2.41
N GLU A 155 -16.95 -21.40 -2.67
CA GLU A 155 -16.72 -22.11 -3.93
C GLU A 155 -18.06 -22.35 -4.61
N GLU A 156 -18.04 -22.41 -5.92
CA GLU A 156 -19.21 -22.79 -6.69
C GLU A 156 -19.82 -24.12 -6.17
N CYS A 157 -21.11 -24.17 -6.06
CA CYS A 157 -21.79 -25.37 -5.62
C CYS A 157 -21.70 -26.47 -6.70
N ASP A 158 -21.07 -27.57 -6.38
CA ASP A 158 -20.86 -28.68 -7.33
C ASP A 158 -22.17 -29.35 -7.81
N VAL A 159 -23.30 -29.11 -7.12
CA VAL A 159 -24.58 -29.72 -7.42
C VAL A 159 -25.40 -28.84 -8.37
N CYS A 160 -25.43 -27.54 -8.16
CA CYS A 160 -26.25 -26.63 -8.96
C CYS A 160 -25.45 -25.71 -9.88
N HIS A 161 -24.13 -25.76 -9.84
CA HIS A 161 -23.22 -24.96 -10.68
C HIS A 161 -23.59 -23.47 -10.66
N GLY A 162 -23.69 -22.90 -9.46
CA GLY A 162 -23.94 -21.48 -9.25
C GLY A 162 -25.40 -21.03 -9.39
N THR A 163 -26.31 -21.88 -9.90
CA THR A 163 -27.70 -21.47 -10.12
C THR A 163 -28.51 -21.31 -8.84
N GLY A 164 -28.16 -22.01 -7.78
CA GLY A 164 -28.94 -22.06 -6.53
C GLY A 164 -30.21 -22.93 -6.63
N ALA A 165 -30.65 -23.32 -7.83
CA ALA A 165 -31.81 -24.12 -8.03
C ALA A 165 -31.45 -25.63 -7.99
N LYS A 166 -32.41 -26.47 -7.62
CA LYS A 166 -32.26 -27.93 -7.67
C LYS A 166 -31.99 -28.38 -9.12
N PRO A 167 -31.06 -29.32 -9.37
CA PRO A 167 -30.83 -29.88 -10.71
C PRO A 167 -32.14 -30.33 -11.39
N GLY A 168 -32.31 -29.89 -12.62
CA GLY A 168 -33.55 -30.16 -13.39
C GLY A 168 -34.67 -29.11 -13.18
N THR A 169 -34.46 -28.14 -12.33
CA THR A 169 -35.38 -27.00 -12.18
C THR A 169 -34.69 -25.69 -12.60
N SER A 170 -35.48 -24.71 -13.06
CA SER A 170 -34.99 -23.39 -13.48
C SER A 170 -35.47 -22.29 -12.55
N LYS A 171 -34.76 -21.21 -12.55
CA LYS A 171 -35.21 -19.95 -11.92
C LYS A 171 -36.35 -19.36 -12.75
N LYS A 172 -37.32 -18.78 -12.08
CA LYS A 172 -38.46 -18.06 -12.71
C LYS A 172 -38.32 -16.57 -12.46
N THR A 173 -38.83 -15.76 -13.37
CA THR A 173 -38.93 -14.32 -13.16
C THR A 173 -39.82 -14.05 -11.94
N CYS A 174 -39.34 -13.28 -10.99
CA CYS A 174 -40.10 -12.93 -9.78
C CYS A 174 -41.37 -12.16 -10.17
N GLN A 175 -42.53 -12.69 -9.82
CA GLN A 175 -43.82 -12.09 -10.15
C GLN A 175 -44.10 -10.80 -9.41
N THR A 176 -43.56 -10.63 -8.18
CA THR A 176 -43.77 -9.42 -7.34
C THR A 176 -43.13 -8.19 -7.94
N CYS A 177 -41.96 -8.29 -8.55
CA CYS A 177 -41.22 -7.18 -9.14
C CYS A 177 -41.11 -7.26 -10.66
N ASN A 178 -41.73 -8.25 -11.30
CA ASN A 178 -41.63 -8.52 -12.73
C ASN A 178 -40.18 -8.55 -13.24
N GLY A 179 -39.30 -9.19 -12.45
CA GLY A 179 -37.89 -9.25 -12.75
C GLY A 179 -37.11 -7.97 -12.40
N SER A 180 -37.73 -6.88 -11.87
CA SER A 180 -37.00 -5.64 -11.57
C SER A 180 -36.09 -5.69 -10.35
N GLY A 181 -36.24 -6.66 -9.47
CA GLY A 181 -35.49 -6.76 -8.21
C GLY A 181 -35.91 -5.73 -7.17
N VAL A 182 -36.63 -4.70 -7.56
CA VAL A 182 -37.08 -3.62 -6.69
C VAL A 182 -38.58 -3.39 -6.83
N VAL A 183 -39.21 -2.99 -5.77
CA VAL A 183 -40.60 -2.53 -5.77
C VAL A 183 -40.66 -1.04 -5.45
N ARG A 184 -41.57 -0.33 -6.12
CA ARG A 184 -41.78 1.10 -5.87
C ARG A 184 -42.93 1.25 -4.89
N ASP A 185 -42.70 1.92 -3.81
CA ASP A 185 -43.69 2.28 -2.80
C ASP A 185 -43.95 3.80 -2.90
N VAL A 186 -45.16 4.16 -3.23
CA VAL A 186 -45.56 5.56 -3.35
C VAL A 186 -46.31 5.97 -2.07
N LYS A 187 -45.68 6.79 -1.26
CA LYS A 187 -46.30 7.36 -0.07
C LYS A 187 -46.83 8.76 -0.40
N ASN A 188 -48.14 8.93 -0.22
CA ASN A 188 -48.77 10.23 -0.32
C ASN A 188 -48.47 11.01 0.96
N THR A 189 -47.80 12.13 0.83
CA THR A 189 -47.51 13.04 1.93
C THR A 189 -48.23 14.39 1.69
N PRO A 190 -48.48 15.20 2.73
CA PRO A 190 -49.09 16.51 2.55
C PRO A 190 -48.34 17.45 1.60
N PHE A 191 -47.10 17.14 1.30
CA PHE A 191 -46.20 17.89 0.40
C PHE A 191 -46.02 17.26 -1.00
N GLY A 192 -46.79 16.20 -1.34
CA GLY A 192 -46.72 15.51 -2.60
C GLY A 192 -46.43 14.01 -2.47
N ASN A 193 -46.44 13.31 -3.61
CA ASN A 193 -46.21 11.89 -3.67
C ASN A 193 -44.69 11.61 -3.68
N ILE A 194 -44.22 10.93 -2.65
CA ILE A 194 -42.81 10.48 -2.58
C ILE A 194 -42.76 9.02 -3.03
N ALA A 195 -42.08 8.76 -4.16
CA ALA A 195 -41.81 7.40 -4.63
C ALA A 195 -40.50 6.91 -4.05
N THR A 196 -40.56 5.91 -3.18
CA THR A 196 -39.38 5.22 -2.61
C THR A 196 -39.20 3.89 -3.30
N GLN A 197 -38.00 3.57 -3.70
CA GLN A 197 -37.65 2.23 -4.18
C GLN A 197 -37.10 1.42 -3.02
N ARG A 198 -37.60 0.19 -2.86
CA ARG A 198 -37.10 -0.77 -1.89
C ARG A 198 -36.80 -2.10 -2.57
N GLU A 199 -35.93 -2.87 -1.97
CA GLU A 199 -35.65 -4.23 -2.39
C GLU A 199 -36.93 -5.08 -2.41
N CYS A 200 -37.10 -5.90 -3.42
CA CYS A 200 -38.25 -6.79 -3.53
C CYS A 200 -38.25 -7.83 -2.39
N PRO A 201 -39.29 -7.92 -1.57
CA PRO A 201 -39.31 -8.82 -0.42
C PRO A 201 -39.34 -10.31 -0.82
N THR A 202 -39.73 -10.63 -2.05
CA THR A 202 -39.84 -12.01 -2.53
C THR A 202 -38.52 -12.52 -3.08
N CYS A 203 -37.81 -11.74 -3.91
CA CYS A 203 -36.60 -12.17 -4.57
C CYS A 203 -35.32 -11.53 -4.00
N HIS A 204 -35.44 -10.70 -2.98
CA HIS A 204 -34.29 -10.03 -2.34
C HIS A 204 -33.30 -9.44 -3.35
N GLY A 205 -33.82 -8.61 -4.25
CA GLY A 205 -33.03 -7.90 -5.24
C GLY A 205 -32.62 -8.70 -6.49
N THR A 206 -32.75 -10.02 -6.50
CA THR A 206 -32.28 -10.86 -7.62
C THR A 206 -33.13 -10.73 -8.89
N GLY A 207 -34.41 -10.37 -8.75
CA GLY A 207 -35.37 -10.36 -9.85
C GLY A 207 -35.84 -11.76 -10.28
N GLU A 208 -35.28 -12.81 -9.71
CA GLU A 208 -35.59 -14.22 -10.01
C GLU A 208 -36.00 -14.95 -8.72
N GLU A 209 -36.90 -15.94 -8.87
CA GLU A 209 -37.39 -16.76 -7.78
C GLU A 209 -37.00 -18.20 -8.01
N ILE A 210 -36.54 -18.90 -6.97
CA ILE A 210 -36.15 -20.27 -6.98
C ILE A 210 -37.26 -21.09 -6.28
N GLU A 211 -38.10 -21.79 -7.06
CA GLU A 211 -39.18 -22.64 -6.49
C GLU A 211 -38.62 -23.83 -5.70
N SER A 212 -37.57 -24.42 -6.20
CA SER A 212 -36.93 -25.58 -5.57
C SER A 212 -35.46 -25.27 -5.31
N PRO A 213 -35.07 -24.85 -4.11
CA PRO A 213 -33.68 -24.54 -3.80
C PRO A 213 -32.81 -25.80 -3.81
N CYS A 214 -31.57 -25.65 -4.25
CA CYS A 214 -30.58 -26.72 -4.23
C CYS A 214 -30.33 -27.19 -2.78
N THR A 215 -30.37 -28.49 -2.57
CA THR A 215 -30.23 -29.10 -1.24
C THR A 215 -28.86 -28.93 -0.63
N ASN A 216 -27.83 -28.69 -1.45
CA ASN A 216 -26.45 -28.54 -0.98
C ASN A 216 -26.11 -27.09 -0.56
N CYS A 217 -26.54 -26.11 -1.35
CA CYS A 217 -26.23 -24.68 -1.07
C CYS A 217 -27.43 -23.89 -0.55
N HIS A 218 -28.61 -24.51 -0.43
CA HIS A 218 -29.83 -23.90 0.06
C HIS A 218 -30.22 -22.58 -0.65
N GLY A 219 -30.07 -22.58 -1.97
CA GLY A 219 -30.43 -21.42 -2.81
C GLY A 219 -29.30 -20.46 -3.08
N LYS A 220 -28.16 -20.53 -2.35
CA LYS A 220 -27.06 -19.55 -2.45
C LYS A 220 -26.24 -19.65 -3.74
N GLY A 221 -26.19 -20.83 -4.38
CA GLY A 221 -25.34 -21.08 -5.54
C GLY A 221 -23.88 -21.41 -5.20
N TYR A 222 -23.43 -21.16 -3.97
CA TYR A 222 -22.08 -21.41 -3.50
C TYR A 222 -22.06 -22.11 -2.14
N VAL A 223 -20.96 -22.78 -1.83
CA VAL A 223 -20.71 -23.44 -0.55
C VAL A 223 -19.35 -23.06 0.00
N ARG A 224 -19.24 -22.93 1.31
CA ARG A 224 -17.98 -22.60 1.95
C ARG A 224 -17.08 -23.82 2.06
N LYS A 225 -15.91 -23.77 1.45
CA LYS A 225 -14.92 -24.87 1.42
C LYS A 225 -13.53 -24.34 1.80
N THR A 226 -12.76 -25.21 2.45
CA THR A 226 -11.33 -24.95 2.69
C THR A 226 -10.52 -25.64 1.61
N LYS A 227 -9.74 -24.86 0.87
CA LYS A 227 -8.80 -25.36 -0.14
C LYS A 227 -7.38 -25.07 0.26
N THR A 228 -6.47 -25.99 -0.08
CA THR A 228 -5.04 -25.76 0.03
C THR A 228 -4.54 -25.13 -1.26
N VAL A 229 -3.88 -24.00 -1.14
CA VAL A 229 -3.27 -23.25 -2.23
C VAL A 229 -1.77 -23.30 -2.05
N GLU A 230 -1.04 -23.76 -3.06
CA GLU A 230 0.42 -23.70 -3.08
C GLU A 230 0.87 -22.33 -3.58
N VAL A 231 1.77 -21.72 -2.83
CA VAL A 231 2.31 -20.41 -3.11
C VAL A 231 3.82 -20.50 -3.20
N ASP A 232 4.37 -20.02 -4.30
CA ASP A 232 5.81 -19.89 -4.49
C ASP A 232 6.24 -18.50 -4.04
N ILE A 233 6.96 -18.44 -2.92
CA ILE A 233 7.44 -17.20 -2.34
C ILE A 233 8.81 -16.90 -2.95
N PRO A 234 8.98 -15.77 -3.65
CA PRO A 234 10.24 -15.43 -4.29
C PRO A 234 11.33 -15.16 -3.26
N ALA A 235 12.58 -15.52 -3.61
CA ALA A 235 13.74 -15.17 -2.82
C ALA A 235 13.89 -13.65 -2.69
N GLY A 236 14.21 -13.20 -1.49
CA GLY A 236 14.44 -11.78 -1.21
C GLY A 236 13.20 -11.00 -0.82
N ILE A 237 12.06 -11.67 -0.63
CA ILE A 237 10.83 -10.99 -0.16
C ILE A 237 11.09 -10.31 1.19
N ASP A 238 10.48 -9.14 1.38
CA ASP A 238 10.65 -8.34 2.59
C ASP A 238 9.44 -8.41 3.52
N ASP A 239 9.63 -8.00 4.77
CA ASP A 239 8.54 -7.88 5.72
C ASP A 239 7.48 -6.90 5.24
N GLY A 240 6.20 -7.22 5.49
CA GLY A 240 5.06 -6.42 5.06
C GLY A 240 4.74 -6.48 3.57
N GLN A 241 5.53 -7.14 2.73
CA GLN A 241 5.21 -7.28 1.30
C GLN A 241 4.03 -8.20 1.07
N ALA A 242 3.27 -7.91 0.00
CA ALA A 242 2.10 -8.67 -0.39
C ALA A 242 2.29 -9.39 -1.72
N ILE A 243 1.90 -10.65 -1.75
CA ILE A 243 1.82 -11.46 -2.98
C ILE A 243 0.35 -11.58 -3.39
N ARG A 244 0.05 -11.19 -4.62
CA ARG A 244 -1.29 -11.31 -5.20
C ARG A 244 -1.41 -12.61 -6.00
N LEU A 245 -2.34 -13.45 -5.59
CA LEU A 245 -2.69 -14.70 -6.28
C LEU A 245 -4.03 -14.50 -6.99
N ALA A 246 -3.98 -14.31 -8.29
CA ALA A 246 -5.15 -14.02 -9.11
C ALA A 246 -6.16 -15.16 -9.08
N GLY A 247 -7.44 -14.81 -8.94
CA GLY A 247 -8.55 -15.78 -8.96
C GLY A 247 -8.60 -16.74 -7.76
N GLN A 248 -7.86 -16.49 -6.69
CA GLN A 248 -7.84 -17.29 -5.46
C GLN A 248 -8.67 -16.68 -4.32
N GLY A 249 -9.45 -15.62 -4.59
CA GLY A 249 -10.38 -14.98 -3.66
C GLY A 249 -11.76 -15.65 -3.60
N GLU A 250 -12.75 -14.87 -3.13
CA GLU A 250 -14.15 -15.30 -3.02
C GLU A 250 -14.78 -15.61 -4.40
N TYR A 251 -15.80 -16.42 -4.39
CA TYR A 251 -16.60 -16.71 -5.56
C TYR A 251 -17.34 -15.46 -6.04
N GLY A 252 -17.33 -15.22 -7.36
CA GLY A 252 -18.07 -14.13 -7.96
C GLY A 252 -19.54 -14.47 -8.14
N GLU A 253 -20.41 -13.53 -7.84
CA GLU A 253 -21.85 -13.71 -7.96
C GLU A 253 -22.30 -13.63 -9.43
N LEU A 254 -23.39 -14.33 -9.74
CA LEU A 254 -24.03 -14.33 -11.08
C LEU A 254 -23.06 -14.65 -12.23
N GLY A 255 -22.12 -15.58 -12.00
CA GLY A 255 -21.11 -15.95 -13.01
C GLY A 255 -19.98 -14.95 -13.16
N GLY A 256 -19.81 -14.02 -12.22
CA GLY A 256 -18.68 -13.10 -12.20
C GLY A 256 -17.35 -13.80 -11.91
N PRO A 257 -16.22 -13.18 -12.26
CA PRO A 257 -14.90 -13.73 -11.95
C PRO A 257 -14.65 -13.77 -10.44
N ARG A 258 -13.80 -14.68 -10.01
CA ARG A 258 -13.35 -14.74 -8.62
C ARG A 258 -12.55 -13.48 -8.26
N GLY A 259 -12.54 -13.16 -6.99
CA GLY A 259 -11.57 -12.21 -6.39
C GLY A 259 -10.17 -12.80 -6.35
N ASP A 260 -9.25 -12.07 -5.77
CA ASP A 260 -7.86 -12.48 -5.62
C ASP A 260 -7.54 -12.79 -4.14
N LEU A 261 -6.51 -13.58 -3.93
CA LEU A 261 -5.95 -13.77 -2.60
C LEU A 261 -4.71 -12.89 -2.47
N ILE A 262 -4.73 -12.00 -1.49
CA ILE A 262 -3.62 -11.11 -1.13
C ILE A 262 -2.95 -11.71 0.10
N LEU A 263 -1.75 -12.24 -0.09
CA LEU A 263 -0.97 -12.86 0.97
C LEU A 263 0.06 -11.86 1.48
N ILE A 264 -0.09 -11.44 2.74
CA ILE A 264 0.82 -10.52 3.41
C ILE A 264 1.90 -11.35 4.10
N ILE A 265 3.15 -11.05 3.81
CA ILE A 265 4.30 -11.75 4.36
C ILE A 265 4.78 -11.01 5.61
N ASN A 266 4.88 -11.73 6.71
CA ASN A 266 5.54 -11.26 7.94
C ASN A 266 6.83 -12.06 8.12
N VAL A 267 7.96 -11.39 8.26
CA VAL A 267 9.27 -12.04 8.45
C VAL A 267 9.67 -11.94 9.91
N ARG A 268 10.02 -13.08 10.52
CA ARG A 268 10.54 -13.10 11.89
C ARG A 268 11.93 -12.51 11.95
N ASP A 269 12.20 -11.75 13.00
CA ASP A 269 13.54 -11.28 13.30
C ASP A 269 14.52 -12.45 13.50
N HIS A 270 15.73 -12.29 12.96
CA HIS A 270 16.80 -13.25 13.18
C HIS A 270 17.69 -12.80 14.33
N LYS A 271 18.21 -13.77 15.13
CA LYS A 271 19.00 -13.46 16.32
C LYS A 271 20.31 -12.72 16.04
N MET A 272 20.93 -12.98 14.89
CA MET A 272 22.24 -12.43 14.51
C MET A 272 22.16 -11.45 13.37
N PHE A 273 21.22 -11.63 12.43
CA PHE A 273 21.13 -10.86 11.21
C PHE A 273 20.03 -9.82 11.33
N GLN A 274 20.32 -8.60 10.92
CA GLN A 274 19.37 -7.52 10.72
C GLN A 274 19.36 -7.19 9.24
N ARG A 275 18.19 -7.03 8.67
CA ARG A 275 18.02 -6.71 7.25
C ARG A 275 17.67 -5.23 7.10
N ASP A 276 18.29 -4.58 6.12
CA ASP A 276 17.91 -3.25 5.65
C ASP A 276 17.90 -3.28 4.11
N GLY A 277 16.70 -3.29 3.55
CA GLY A 277 16.49 -3.49 2.12
C GLY A 277 17.07 -4.83 1.64
N PHE A 278 18.14 -4.81 0.88
CA PHE A 278 18.83 -6.03 0.39
C PHE A 278 20.15 -6.32 1.11
N ASP A 279 20.55 -5.45 2.02
CA ASP A 279 21.77 -5.61 2.78
C ASP A 279 21.50 -6.27 4.15
N ILE A 280 22.49 -6.98 4.66
CA ILE A 280 22.42 -7.68 5.93
C ILE A 280 23.47 -7.07 6.86
N TYR A 281 23.07 -6.79 8.08
CA TYR A 281 23.91 -6.27 9.13
C TYR A 281 24.02 -7.28 10.26
N MET A 282 25.24 -7.42 10.80
CA MET A 282 25.47 -8.23 11.98
C MET A 282 26.55 -7.64 12.87
N ASN A 283 26.46 -7.96 14.16
CA ASN A 283 27.53 -7.65 15.10
C ASN A 283 28.35 -8.92 15.37
N MET A 284 29.66 -8.80 15.23
CA MET A 284 30.59 -9.91 15.46
C MET A 284 31.52 -9.58 16.63
N PRO A 285 31.43 -10.31 17.76
CA PRO A 285 32.38 -10.13 18.84
C PRO A 285 33.73 -10.72 18.46
N ILE A 286 34.79 -9.99 18.69
CA ILE A 286 36.17 -10.42 18.54
C ILE A 286 36.96 -10.15 19.82
N SER A 287 37.97 -10.96 20.09
CA SER A 287 38.82 -10.75 21.25
C SER A 287 39.74 -9.53 21.06
N PHE A 288 40.19 -8.92 22.14
CA PHE A 288 41.21 -7.88 22.11
C PHE A 288 42.47 -8.34 21.39
N VAL A 289 42.90 -9.60 21.56
CA VAL A 289 44.10 -10.16 20.95
C VAL A 289 43.93 -10.27 19.43
N GLN A 290 42.78 -10.76 18.96
CA GLN A 290 42.47 -10.82 17.52
C GLN A 290 42.40 -9.41 16.89
N ALA A 291 41.86 -8.44 17.61
CA ALA A 291 41.78 -7.06 17.13
C ALA A 291 43.19 -6.41 17.03
N ALA A 292 44.08 -6.71 17.98
CA ALA A 292 45.40 -6.10 18.02
C ALA A 292 46.38 -6.71 17.00
N LEU A 293 46.39 -8.05 16.88
CA LEU A 293 47.35 -8.78 16.05
C LEU A 293 46.82 -9.09 14.63
N GLY A 294 45.52 -8.89 14.38
CA GLY A 294 44.87 -9.43 13.22
C GLY A 294 44.60 -10.94 13.34
N ASP A 295 43.61 -11.44 12.70
CA ASP A 295 43.28 -12.89 12.72
C ASP A 295 42.38 -13.25 11.53
N ASP A 296 42.34 -14.54 11.20
CA ASP A 296 41.39 -15.13 10.27
C ASP A 296 40.15 -15.64 11.04
N ILE A 297 39.05 -14.93 10.95
CA ILE A 297 37.81 -15.27 11.65
C ILE A 297 36.79 -15.95 10.73
N GLN A 298 35.97 -16.83 11.31
CA GLN A 298 34.79 -17.38 10.63
C GLN A 298 33.62 -16.45 10.84
N VAL A 299 33.13 -15.84 9.75
CA VAL A 299 31.99 -14.92 9.78
C VAL A 299 30.76 -15.65 9.28
N PRO A 300 29.72 -15.80 10.10
CA PRO A 300 28.44 -16.34 9.67
C PRO A 300 27.82 -15.48 8.56
N THR A 301 27.37 -16.14 7.49
CA THR A 301 26.55 -15.50 6.45
C THR A 301 25.30 -16.31 6.22
N VAL A 302 24.35 -15.77 5.47
CA VAL A 302 23.12 -16.51 5.11
C VAL A 302 23.42 -17.76 4.26
N ASP A 303 24.56 -17.79 3.55
CA ASP A 303 24.99 -18.94 2.74
C ASP A 303 25.88 -19.94 3.52
N GLY A 304 26.15 -19.67 4.80
CA GLY A 304 27.12 -20.41 5.62
C GLY A 304 28.30 -19.55 6.03
N ASP A 305 29.24 -20.13 6.75
CA ASP A 305 30.39 -19.42 7.29
C ASP A 305 31.42 -19.08 6.21
N VAL A 306 31.97 -17.89 6.25
CA VAL A 306 33.00 -17.38 5.35
C VAL A 306 34.20 -16.97 6.16
N LYS A 307 35.41 -17.44 5.74
CA LYS A 307 36.68 -17.00 6.33
C LYS A 307 36.97 -15.57 5.92
N TYR A 308 37.22 -14.70 6.88
CA TYR A 308 37.55 -13.30 6.69
C TYR A 308 38.77 -12.91 7.51
N SER A 309 39.77 -12.29 6.88
CA SER A 309 40.98 -11.82 7.57
C SER A 309 40.78 -10.41 8.07
N ILE A 310 40.83 -10.23 9.38
CA ILE A 310 40.83 -8.91 10.01
C ILE A 310 42.24 -8.37 10.11
N PRO A 311 42.48 -7.11 9.70
CA PRO A 311 43.79 -6.50 9.82
C PRO A 311 44.17 -6.22 11.28
N GLU A 312 45.49 -6.18 11.54
CA GLU A 312 46.02 -5.74 12.84
C GLU A 312 45.56 -4.31 13.19
N GLY A 313 45.36 -4.04 14.48
CA GLY A 313 44.92 -2.74 14.95
C GLY A 313 43.42 -2.42 14.69
N THR A 314 42.62 -3.42 14.36
CA THR A 314 41.18 -3.23 14.14
C THR A 314 40.50 -2.69 15.39
N GLN A 315 39.79 -1.56 15.23
CA GLN A 315 39.08 -0.92 16.33
C GLN A 315 37.65 -1.44 16.48
N THR A 316 37.12 -1.32 17.71
CA THR A 316 35.70 -1.63 17.94
C THR A 316 34.80 -0.70 17.13
N GLY A 317 33.73 -1.25 16.53
CA GLY A 317 32.84 -0.51 15.66
C GLY A 317 33.26 -0.46 14.19
N THR A 318 34.43 -0.98 13.82
CA THR A 318 34.84 -1.13 12.42
C THR A 318 33.85 -2.02 11.68
N VAL A 319 33.45 -1.60 10.46
CA VAL A 319 32.50 -2.33 9.63
C VAL A 319 33.19 -2.92 8.41
N PHE A 320 33.15 -4.22 8.27
CA PHE A 320 33.63 -4.93 7.11
C PHE A 320 32.50 -5.29 6.17
N ARG A 321 32.72 -5.13 4.86
CA ARG A 321 31.75 -5.42 3.82
C ARG A 321 32.08 -6.74 3.13
N LEU A 322 31.17 -7.69 3.19
CA LEU A 322 31.20 -8.94 2.43
C LEU A 322 30.34 -8.79 1.18
N LYS A 323 30.98 -8.55 0.04
CA LYS A 323 30.29 -8.26 -1.21
C LYS A 323 29.44 -9.44 -1.69
N GLY A 324 28.18 -9.18 -2.05
CA GLY A 324 27.25 -10.17 -2.59
C GLY A 324 26.78 -11.22 -1.58
N LYS A 325 26.97 -11.00 -0.26
CA LYS A 325 26.50 -11.89 0.81
C LYS A 325 25.20 -11.40 1.48
N GLY A 326 24.54 -10.43 0.87
CA GLY A 326 23.20 -9.97 1.28
C GLY A 326 22.06 -10.77 0.64
N VAL A 327 20.88 -10.17 0.63
CA VAL A 327 19.62 -10.73 0.13
C VAL A 327 19.54 -10.59 -1.40
N GLN A 328 18.92 -11.55 -2.07
CA GLN A 328 18.67 -11.48 -3.51
C GLN A 328 17.67 -10.37 -3.85
N LYS A 329 17.92 -9.64 -4.92
CA LYS A 329 17.02 -8.60 -5.41
C LYS A 329 15.87 -9.22 -6.22
N ILE A 330 14.62 -8.98 -5.85
CA ILE A 330 13.43 -9.62 -6.47
C ILE A 330 13.31 -9.30 -7.96
N ASN A 331 13.55 -8.05 -8.36
CA ASN A 331 13.27 -7.55 -9.73
C ASN A 331 14.55 -7.27 -10.54
N SER A 332 15.73 -7.65 -10.05
CA SER A 332 16.99 -7.41 -10.73
C SER A 332 17.98 -8.51 -10.44
N GLN A 333 18.97 -8.66 -11.33
CA GLN A 333 20.07 -9.57 -11.09
C GLN A 333 20.99 -9.01 -9.98
N GLY A 334 21.45 -9.89 -9.09
CA GLY A 334 22.40 -9.59 -8.05
C GLY A 334 21.82 -9.69 -6.64
N ARG A 335 22.73 -9.56 -5.69
CA ARG A 335 22.45 -9.61 -4.24
C ARG A 335 22.97 -8.33 -3.59
N GLY A 336 22.43 -7.99 -2.44
CA GLY A 336 23.01 -7.00 -1.55
C GLY A 336 24.30 -7.51 -0.91
N ASP A 337 24.82 -6.76 0.02
CA ASP A 337 26.07 -7.06 0.73
C ASP A 337 25.78 -7.37 2.21
N GLN A 338 26.74 -8.02 2.86
CA GLN A 338 26.66 -8.18 4.31
C GLN A 338 27.68 -7.26 4.97
N TYR A 339 27.23 -6.50 5.95
CA TYR A 339 28.03 -5.61 6.76
C TYR A 339 28.25 -6.20 8.13
N VAL A 340 29.50 -6.43 8.48
CA VAL A 340 29.91 -7.05 9.75
C VAL A 340 30.55 -5.97 10.62
N LYS A 341 29.83 -5.54 11.65
CA LYS A 341 30.37 -4.61 12.64
C LYS A 341 31.06 -5.39 13.75
N VAL A 342 32.37 -5.22 13.87
CA VAL A 342 33.13 -5.90 14.92
C VAL A 342 33.04 -5.13 16.25
N ASN A 343 32.85 -5.89 17.31
CA ASN A 343 32.87 -5.39 18.68
C ASN A 343 34.00 -6.07 19.43
N VAL A 344 35.00 -5.31 19.89
CA VAL A 344 36.10 -5.84 20.66
C VAL A 344 35.63 -6.12 22.08
N GLU A 345 35.70 -7.38 22.49
CA GLU A 345 35.36 -7.81 23.83
C GLU A 345 36.58 -7.91 24.72
N VAL A 346 36.54 -7.23 25.84
CA VAL A 346 37.57 -7.32 26.88
C VAL A 346 37.20 -8.45 27.82
N PRO A 347 38.11 -9.42 28.07
CA PRO A 347 37.84 -10.54 28.94
C PRO A 347 37.54 -10.12 30.37
N LYS A 348 36.38 -10.54 30.90
CA LYS A 348 35.93 -10.19 32.25
C LYS A 348 36.69 -10.92 33.37
N LYS A 349 37.21 -12.11 33.07
CA LYS A 349 37.94 -12.96 34.00
C LYS A 349 39.31 -13.28 33.40
N LEU A 350 40.35 -12.98 34.13
CA LEU A 350 41.74 -13.24 33.73
C LEU A 350 42.43 -14.13 34.74
N THR A 351 43.24 -15.05 34.32
CA THR A 351 44.17 -15.80 35.16
C THR A 351 45.32 -14.92 35.64
N ASP A 352 46.01 -15.30 36.69
CA ASP A 352 47.15 -14.52 37.20
C ASP A 352 48.28 -14.38 36.17
N LYS A 353 48.47 -15.42 35.36
CA LYS A 353 49.43 -15.38 34.24
C LYS A 353 49.03 -14.36 33.14
N GLN A 354 47.74 -14.30 32.79
CA GLN A 354 47.24 -13.31 31.83
C GLN A 354 47.35 -11.87 32.36
N VAL A 355 47.11 -11.69 33.67
CA VAL A 355 47.31 -10.39 34.32
C VAL A 355 48.75 -9.96 34.28
N SER A 356 49.72 -10.90 34.54
CA SER A 356 51.15 -10.55 34.45
C SER A 356 51.56 -10.14 33.05
N LEU A 357 51.14 -10.88 32.02
CA LEU A 357 51.42 -10.56 30.63
C LEU A 357 50.84 -9.21 30.18
N LEU A 358 49.60 -8.88 30.59
CA LEU A 358 49.00 -7.58 30.32
C LEU A 358 49.69 -6.44 31.04
N LYS A 359 50.20 -6.66 32.28
CA LYS A 359 51.02 -5.67 32.97
C LYS A 359 52.36 -5.44 32.31
N GLU A 360 52.99 -6.49 31.76
CA GLU A 360 54.20 -6.38 31.01
C GLU A 360 53.97 -5.61 29.72
N PHE A 361 52.93 -5.91 28.96
CA PHE A 361 52.52 -5.18 27.78
C PHE A 361 52.28 -3.68 28.10
N ALA A 362 51.58 -3.37 29.21
CA ALA A 362 51.34 -1.99 29.63
C ALA A 362 52.65 -1.21 29.96
N LYS A 363 53.65 -1.92 30.47
CA LYS A 363 54.97 -1.28 30.73
C LYS A 363 55.69 -0.96 29.41
N GLU A 364 55.64 -1.82 28.43
CA GLU A 364 56.24 -1.60 27.13
C GLU A 364 55.56 -0.46 26.34
N THR A 365 54.21 -0.29 26.51
CA THR A 365 53.46 0.81 25.92
C THR A 365 53.52 2.11 26.69
N GLY A 366 54.16 2.13 27.85
CA GLY A 366 54.31 3.31 28.72
C GLY A 366 53.02 3.64 29.47
N GLU A 367 52.05 2.75 29.56
CA GLU A 367 50.79 2.94 30.25
C GLU A 367 50.91 2.61 31.74
N ALA A 368 50.52 3.51 32.63
CA ALA A 368 50.45 3.26 34.06
C ALA A 368 49.13 2.64 34.46
N VAL A 369 49.11 1.30 34.64
CA VAL A 369 47.93 0.55 35.12
C VAL A 369 47.92 0.53 36.66
N THR A 370 47.16 1.43 37.27
CA THR A 370 46.99 1.53 38.74
C THR A 370 45.86 0.63 39.32
N GLY A 371 45.42 -0.36 38.55
CA GLY A 371 44.29 -1.23 38.95
C GLY A 371 44.60 -2.06 40.18
N ASN A 372 44.15 -1.61 41.35
CA ASN A 372 44.10 -2.37 42.58
C ASN A 372 43.09 -3.50 42.45
N ARG A 373 43.52 -4.68 42.00
CA ARG A 373 42.76 -5.91 42.24
C ARG A 373 42.82 -6.18 43.74
N LYS A 374 41.82 -5.71 44.51
CA LYS A 374 41.70 -6.09 45.92
C LYS A 374 41.64 -7.61 46.00
N THR A 375 42.63 -8.21 46.66
CA THR A 375 42.62 -9.64 46.98
C THR A 375 41.40 -9.97 47.82
N PHE A 376 40.98 -11.25 47.81
CA PHE A 376 39.83 -11.69 48.60
C PHE A 376 39.95 -11.29 50.08
N GLY A 377 41.20 -11.32 50.65
CA GLY A 377 41.51 -10.83 51.98
C GLY A 377 41.24 -9.34 52.18
N GLN A 378 41.64 -8.50 51.21
CA GLN A 378 41.38 -7.04 51.26
C GLN A 378 39.87 -6.70 51.11
N LYS A 379 39.10 -7.51 50.40
CA LYS A 379 37.64 -7.34 50.35
C LYS A 379 36.95 -7.72 51.67
N ILE A 380 37.51 -8.69 52.41
CA ILE A 380 37.03 -9.05 53.74
C ILE A 380 37.39 -7.98 54.75
N GLU A 381 38.62 -7.42 54.72
CA GLU A 381 39.01 -6.31 55.58
C GLU A 381 38.11 -5.07 55.40
N ASP A 382 37.81 -4.70 54.16
CA ASP A 382 36.91 -3.57 53.86
C ASP A 382 35.45 -3.83 54.33
N PHE A 383 35.04 -5.08 54.43
CA PHE A 383 33.70 -5.46 54.91
C PHE A 383 33.59 -5.39 56.43
N PHE A 384 34.69 -5.64 57.15
CA PHE A 384 34.73 -5.58 58.60
C PHE A 384 35.17 -4.22 59.17
N THR A 385 35.60 -3.28 58.28
CA THR A 385 36.03 -1.92 58.67
C THR A 385 34.99 -0.86 58.38
N LYS A 386 33.84 -1.21 57.86
CA LYS A 386 32.63 -0.39 57.73
C LYS A 386 31.60 -0.81 58.76
#